data_d560113c1d9d71d864c305703dcee436
#
_entry.id   d560113c1d9d71d864c305703dcee436
#
_cell.length_a   1.000
_cell.length_b   1.000
_cell.length_c   1.000
_cell.angle_alpha   90.00
_cell.angle_beta   90.00
_cell.angle_gamma   90.00
#
_symmetry.space_group_name_H-M   'P 1'
#
loop_
_entity.id
_entity.type
_entity.pdbx_description
1 polymer ?
#
loop_
_entity_poly.entity_id
_entity_poly.type
_entity_poly.pdbx_seq_one_letter_code
_entity_poly.pdbx_strand_id
1 'polypeptide(L)'
;MIRFDEVYNLVAEENEELPTIYCDMDMVLCNFLKGAEEVLGVPFPRADKREKWIKISSTKDFWANLPWMMGAQRMWSFINKYDAHILSAYSTKDPNSRKGKLAWLKKNAKLTKKSRIHLVLRADKQKFAMINNKPNLLIDDYIKNIKEWEAKGGIGIHHTSVPKTINDLKRLGFK
;
A
#
# COMPACT_ATOMS: atom_id res chain seq x y z
N MET A 1 -24.13 4.76 0.58
CA MET A 1 -22.84 4.53 -0.11
C MET A 1 -22.68 5.66 -1.10
N ILE A 2 -21.83 6.63 -0.80
CA ILE A 2 -21.57 7.76 -1.71
C ILE A 2 -20.90 7.20 -2.96
N ARG A 3 -21.39 7.54 -4.14
CA ARG A 3 -20.83 7.07 -5.42
C ARG A 3 -19.47 7.72 -5.63
N PHE A 4 -18.56 6.98 -6.28
CA PHE A 4 -17.21 7.46 -6.62
C PHE A 4 -17.24 8.82 -7.34
N ASP A 5 -18.23 9.00 -8.25
CA ASP A 5 -18.44 10.22 -9.02
C ASP A 5 -18.92 11.41 -8.16
N GLU A 6 -19.67 11.15 -7.09
CA GLU A 6 -20.17 12.19 -6.17
C GLU A 6 -19.05 12.72 -5.26
N VAL A 7 -18.16 11.82 -4.80
CA VAL A 7 -16.97 12.23 -4.02
C VAL A 7 -16.01 13.04 -4.89
N TYR A 8 -15.85 12.64 -6.17
CA TYR A 8 -15.01 13.37 -7.11
C TYR A 8 -15.52 14.80 -7.36
N ASN A 9 -16.82 14.96 -7.58
CA ASN A 9 -17.41 16.29 -7.82
C ASN A 9 -17.28 17.22 -6.61
N LEU A 10 -17.49 16.69 -5.39
CA LEU A 10 -17.31 17.46 -4.14
C LEU A 10 -15.85 17.90 -3.95
N VAL A 11 -14.86 17.05 -4.30
CA VAL A 11 -13.43 17.37 -4.16
C VAL A 11 -12.97 18.32 -5.28
N ALA A 12 -13.53 18.19 -6.50
CA ALA A 12 -13.16 19.03 -7.64
C ALA A 12 -13.73 20.45 -7.55
N GLU A 13 -14.86 20.63 -6.89
CA GLU A 13 -15.49 21.96 -6.72
C GLU A 13 -14.85 22.79 -5.59
N GLU A 14 -14.23 22.14 -4.57
CA GLU A 14 -13.67 22.86 -3.41
C GLU A 14 -12.15 23.05 -3.44
N ASN A 15 -11.38 22.31 -4.25
CA ASN A 15 -9.92 22.43 -4.27
C ASN A 15 -9.30 22.06 -5.63
N GLU A 16 -8.52 22.96 -6.20
CA GLU A 16 -7.61 22.69 -7.33
C GLU A 16 -6.46 21.71 -6.99
N GLU A 17 -6.37 21.24 -5.75
CA GLU A 17 -5.27 20.43 -5.24
C GLU A 17 -5.68 18.94 -5.16
N LEU A 18 -4.92 18.09 -5.89
CA LEU A 18 -5.12 16.64 -5.88
C LEU A 18 -4.91 16.05 -4.48
N PRO A 19 -5.67 14.99 -4.09
CA PRO A 19 -5.51 14.36 -2.79
C PRO A 19 -4.12 13.71 -2.64
N THR A 20 -3.57 13.73 -1.43
CA THR A 20 -2.33 13.02 -1.12
C THR A 20 -2.53 11.52 -1.30
N ILE A 21 -1.65 10.87 -2.08
CA ILE A 21 -1.69 9.43 -2.32
C ILE A 21 -0.98 8.70 -1.20
N TYR A 22 -1.65 7.71 -0.61
CA TYR A 22 -1.09 6.69 0.27
C TYR A 22 -1.15 5.33 -0.45
N CYS A 23 -0.02 4.65 -0.55
CA CYS A 23 0.11 3.37 -1.25
C CYS A 23 0.56 2.28 -0.29
N ASP A 24 -0.15 1.15 -0.25
CA ASP A 24 0.32 -0.03 0.46
C ASP A 24 1.52 -0.68 -0.25
N MET A 25 2.20 -1.59 0.45
CA MET A 25 3.36 -2.31 -0.08
C MET A 25 3.01 -3.74 -0.49
N ASP A 26 2.56 -4.56 0.47
CA ASP A 26 2.33 -5.99 0.23
C ASP A 26 1.20 -6.19 -0.78
N MET A 27 1.43 -7.01 -1.80
CA MET A 27 0.51 -7.30 -2.90
C MET A 27 0.09 -6.09 -3.76
N VAL A 28 0.68 -4.90 -3.49
CA VAL A 28 0.54 -3.69 -4.31
C VAL A 28 1.87 -3.35 -5.00
N LEU A 29 2.93 -3.17 -4.25
CA LEU A 29 4.28 -2.91 -4.76
C LEU A 29 5.16 -4.16 -4.71
N CYS A 30 5.19 -4.88 -3.58
CA CYS A 30 5.99 -6.08 -3.39
C CYS A 30 5.12 -7.34 -3.29
N ASN A 31 5.61 -8.43 -3.88
CA ASN A 31 4.92 -9.71 -3.95
C ASN A 31 5.27 -10.57 -2.71
N PHE A 32 4.56 -10.29 -1.61
CA PHE A 32 4.72 -11.04 -0.36
C PHE A 32 4.43 -12.54 -0.55
N LEU A 33 3.36 -12.90 -1.27
CA LEU A 33 2.98 -14.31 -1.45
C LEU A 33 4.07 -15.09 -2.19
N LYS A 34 4.64 -14.53 -3.25
CA LYS A 34 5.73 -15.16 -3.99
C LYS A 34 6.97 -15.31 -3.12
N GLY A 35 7.40 -14.25 -2.42
CA GLY A 35 8.54 -14.33 -1.51
C GLY A 35 8.35 -15.34 -0.38
N ALA A 36 7.14 -15.41 0.19
CA ALA A 36 6.81 -16.39 1.21
C ALA A 36 6.82 -17.82 0.65
N GLU A 37 6.26 -18.06 -0.54
CA GLU A 37 6.25 -19.39 -1.17
C GLU A 37 7.66 -19.88 -1.48
N GLU A 38 8.57 -19.02 -1.93
CA GLU A 38 9.99 -19.35 -2.17
C GLU A 38 10.69 -19.84 -0.88
N VAL A 39 10.37 -19.27 0.28
CA VAL A 39 10.92 -19.66 1.57
C VAL A 39 10.24 -20.91 2.14
N LEU A 40 8.93 -21.03 1.98
CA LEU A 40 8.13 -22.08 2.60
C LEU A 40 8.12 -23.37 1.78
N GLY A 41 8.35 -23.28 0.46
CA GLY A 41 8.20 -24.40 -0.49
C GLY A 41 6.75 -24.78 -0.78
N VAL A 42 5.79 -24.06 -0.21
CA VAL A 42 4.34 -24.22 -0.40
C VAL A 42 3.66 -22.86 -0.38
N PRO A 43 2.48 -22.70 -1.02
CA PRO A 43 1.72 -21.44 -0.96
C PRO A 43 1.44 -21.01 0.48
N PHE A 44 1.65 -19.73 0.79
CA PHE A 44 1.53 -19.17 2.13
C PHE A 44 0.20 -19.52 2.84
N PRO A 45 -0.98 -19.54 2.18
CA PRO A 45 -2.22 -19.94 2.84
C PRO A 45 -2.27 -21.43 3.25
N ARG A 46 -1.49 -22.28 2.59
CA ARG A 46 -1.43 -23.73 2.84
C ARG A 46 -0.41 -24.14 3.89
N ALA A 47 0.55 -23.28 4.19
CA ALA A 47 1.58 -23.53 5.18
C ALA A 47 1.00 -23.51 6.62
N ASP A 48 1.57 -24.31 7.52
CA ASP A 48 1.19 -24.30 8.94
C ASP A 48 1.31 -22.89 9.53
N LYS A 49 0.32 -22.53 10.36
CA LYS A 49 0.20 -21.15 10.90
C LYS A 49 1.38 -20.72 11.76
N ARG A 50 1.99 -21.61 12.49
CA ARG A 50 3.13 -21.31 13.37
C ARG A 50 4.44 -21.44 12.63
N GLU A 51 4.64 -22.53 11.90
CA GLU A 51 5.89 -22.83 11.20
C GLU A 51 6.21 -21.79 10.12
N LYS A 52 5.21 -21.31 9.37
CA LYS A 52 5.45 -20.29 8.34
C LYS A 52 6.07 -19.00 8.89
N TRP A 53 5.63 -18.55 10.06
CA TRP A 53 6.20 -17.36 10.66
C TRP A 53 7.59 -17.58 11.24
N ILE A 54 7.87 -18.80 11.78
CA ILE A 54 9.21 -19.19 12.22
C ILE A 54 10.17 -19.17 11.03
N LYS A 55 9.81 -19.78 9.90
CA LYS A 55 10.64 -19.80 8.69
C LYS A 55 10.85 -18.39 8.11
N ILE A 56 9.79 -17.60 7.97
CA ILE A 56 9.89 -16.22 7.46
C ILE A 56 10.79 -15.37 8.36
N SER A 57 10.58 -15.38 9.69
CA SER A 57 11.34 -14.55 10.61
C SER A 57 12.81 -14.97 10.75
N SER A 58 13.12 -16.26 10.51
CA SER A 58 14.50 -16.76 10.48
C SER A 58 15.21 -16.56 9.14
N THR A 59 14.48 -16.21 8.09
CA THR A 59 15.06 -15.93 6.77
C THR A 59 15.68 -14.54 6.76
N LYS A 60 17.01 -14.51 6.56
CA LYS A 60 17.75 -13.25 6.51
C LYS A 60 17.21 -12.33 5.42
N ASP A 61 16.95 -11.09 5.80
CA ASP A 61 16.51 -10.02 4.90
C ASP A 61 15.25 -10.35 4.08
N PHE A 62 14.39 -11.24 4.55
CA PHE A 62 13.16 -11.67 3.85
C PHE A 62 12.38 -10.47 3.27
N TRP A 63 11.98 -9.52 4.12
CA TRP A 63 11.18 -8.37 3.72
C TRP A 63 11.91 -7.41 2.76
N ALA A 64 13.24 -7.30 2.91
CA ALA A 64 14.07 -6.44 2.06
C ALA A 64 14.28 -7.00 0.65
N ASN A 65 14.10 -8.31 0.48
CA ASN A 65 14.33 -9.02 -0.77
C ASN A 65 13.05 -9.46 -1.48
N LEU A 66 11.88 -9.05 -1.01
CA LEU A 66 10.62 -9.33 -1.70
C LEU A 66 10.67 -8.84 -3.15
N PRO A 67 10.21 -9.64 -4.12
CA PRO A 67 10.16 -9.20 -5.51
C PRO A 67 9.07 -8.13 -5.70
N TRP A 68 9.22 -7.32 -6.73
CA TRP A 68 8.14 -6.44 -7.17
C TRP A 68 6.90 -7.23 -7.61
N MET A 69 5.72 -6.67 -7.39
CA MET A 69 4.53 -7.08 -8.14
C MET A 69 4.72 -6.74 -9.63
N MET A 70 4.13 -7.55 -10.49
CA MET A 70 4.21 -7.34 -11.94
C MET A 70 3.64 -5.97 -12.33
N GLY A 71 4.49 -5.15 -12.97
CA GLY A 71 4.12 -3.80 -13.41
C GLY A 71 4.10 -2.73 -12.31
N ALA A 72 4.31 -3.09 -11.03
CA ALA A 72 4.24 -2.14 -9.91
C ALA A 72 5.32 -1.05 -9.97
N GLN A 73 6.47 -1.31 -10.58
CA GLN A 73 7.49 -0.28 -10.82
C GLN A 73 6.94 0.88 -11.68
N ARG A 74 6.14 0.56 -12.71
CA ARG A 74 5.47 1.58 -13.54
C ARG A 74 4.46 2.39 -12.73
N MET A 75 3.66 1.72 -11.90
CA MET A 75 2.70 2.39 -11.03
C MET A 75 3.42 3.28 -10.01
N TRP A 76 4.47 2.77 -9.36
CA TRP A 76 5.27 3.56 -8.43
C TRP A 76 5.87 4.81 -9.11
N SER A 77 6.45 4.65 -10.30
CA SER A 77 6.98 5.79 -11.06
C SER A 77 5.91 6.82 -11.39
N PHE A 78 4.66 6.39 -11.64
CA PHE A 78 3.54 7.28 -11.90
C PHE A 78 3.14 8.06 -10.64
N ILE A 79 2.86 7.38 -9.52
CA ILE A 79 2.38 8.03 -8.30
C ILE A 79 3.48 8.82 -7.56
N ASN A 80 4.74 8.42 -7.71
CA ASN A 80 5.86 9.11 -7.06
C ASN A 80 6.09 10.52 -7.59
N LYS A 81 5.61 10.85 -8.80
CA LYS A 81 5.59 12.23 -9.33
C LYS A 81 4.74 13.18 -8.46
N TYR A 82 3.80 12.65 -7.72
CA TYR A 82 2.88 13.36 -6.83
C TYR A 82 3.26 13.23 -5.36
N ASP A 83 4.53 12.95 -5.07
CA ASP A 83 5.02 12.76 -3.70
C ASP A 83 4.24 11.71 -2.89
N ALA A 84 3.77 10.64 -3.54
CA ALA A 84 3.00 9.60 -2.89
C ALA A 84 3.68 9.06 -1.62
N HIS A 85 2.89 8.86 -0.58
CA HIS A 85 3.30 8.27 0.69
C HIS A 85 3.14 6.74 0.65
N ILE A 86 3.98 6.05 1.40
CA ILE A 86 3.78 4.64 1.73
C ILE A 86 3.00 4.55 3.04
N LEU A 87 1.95 3.73 3.04
CA LEU A 87 1.16 3.40 4.23
C LEU A 87 0.94 1.90 4.29
N SER A 88 1.80 1.19 5.00
CA SER A 88 1.81 -0.27 5.03
C SER A 88 1.78 -0.82 6.45
N ALA A 89 1.07 -1.93 6.63
CA ALA A 89 1.09 -2.64 7.89
C ALA A 89 2.40 -3.43 8.06
N TYR A 90 3.00 -3.35 9.24
CA TYR A 90 4.08 -4.26 9.60
C TYR A 90 3.49 -5.51 10.28
N SER A 91 4.17 -6.64 10.15
CA SER A 91 3.77 -7.88 10.79
C SER A 91 4.14 -7.88 12.28
N THR A 92 3.15 -8.14 13.16
CA THR A 92 3.41 -8.39 14.59
C THR A 92 3.97 -9.78 14.85
N LYS A 93 3.98 -10.66 13.83
CA LYS A 93 4.52 -12.02 13.90
C LYS A 93 6.01 -12.08 13.56
N ASP A 94 6.57 -10.99 13.01
CA ASP A 94 7.98 -10.91 12.66
C ASP A 94 8.55 -9.53 13.03
N PRO A 95 9.43 -9.45 14.04
CA PRO A 95 10.02 -8.18 14.46
C PRO A 95 10.89 -7.52 13.39
N ASN A 96 11.34 -8.28 12.37
CA ASN A 96 12.16 -7.77 11.30
C ASN A 96 11.35 -7.05 10.20
N SER A 97 10.02 -7.18 10.21
CA SER A 97 9.17 -6.68 9.12
C SER A 97 9.28 -5.16 8.91
N ARG A 98 9.31 -4.36 9.97
CA ARG A 98 9.48 -2.88 9.84
C ARG A 98 10.82 -2.52 9.22
N LYS A 99 11.92 -3.07 9.77
CA LYS A 99 13.28 -2.81 9.28
C LYS A 99 13.45 -3.28 7.84
N GLY A 100 12.93 -4.46 7.52
CA GLY A 100 13.02 -5.03 6.19
C GLY A 100 12.22 -4.22 5.15
N LYS A 101 11.01 -3.77 5.49
CA LYS A 101 10.21 -2.89 4.62
C LYS A 101 10.91 -1.56 4.35
N LEU A 102 11.53 -0.94 5.36
CA LEU A 102 12.34 0.27 5.15
C LEU A 102 13.53 0.02 4.21
N ALA A 103 14.23 -1.11 4.39
CA ALA A 103 15.33 -1.50 3.50
C ALA A 103 14.84 -1.73 2.06
N TRP A 104 13.68 -2.38 1.89
CA TRP A 104 13.06 -2.59 0.59
C TRP A 104 12.75 -1.25 -0.12
N LEU A 105 12.11 -0.31 0.59
CA LEU A 105 11.78 1.01 0.05
C LEU A 105 13.01 1.79 -0.39
N LYS A 106 14.05 1.76 0.42
CA LYS A 106 15.35 2.40 0.07
C LYS A 106 15.96 1.74 -1.17
N LYS A 107 16.02 0.41 -1.20
CA LYS A 107 16.68 -0.36 -2.27
C LYS A 107 15.91 -0.28 -3.59
N ASN A 108 14.61 -0.53 -3.55
CA ASN A 108 13.78 -0.74 -4.72
C ASN A 108 13.02 0.51 -5.17
N ALA A 109 12.34 1.18 -4.27
CA ALA A 109 11.53 2.36 -4.57
C ALA A 109 12.33 3.68 -4.55
N LYS A 110 13.60 3.64 -4.12
CA LYS A 110 14.47 4.82 -3.92
C LYS A 110 13.84 5.86 -2.98
N LEU A 111 12.97 5.42 -2.10
CA LEU A 111 12.28 6.27 -1.14
C LEU A 111 13.02 6.25 0.20
N THR A 112 13.55 7.41 0.59
CA THR A 112 14.31 7.58 1.85
C THR A 112 13.71 8.65 2.75
N LYS A 113 12.80 9.48 2.22
CA LYS A 113 12.16 10.58 2.96
C LYS A 113 11.21 10.03 4.02
N LYS A 114 11.62 10.06 5.28
CA LYS A 114 10.89 9.46 6.41
C LYS A 114 9.46 9.97 6.57
N SER A 115 9.22 11.26 6.27
CA SER A 115 7.88 11.86 6.33
C SER A 115 6.88 11.26 5.36
N ARG A 116 7.34 10.52 4.35
CA ARG A 116 6.50 9.83 3.36
C ARG A 116 6.35 8.32 3.64
N ILE A 117 6.87 7.81 4.77
CA ILE A 117 6.86 6.37 5.08
C ILE A 117 6.15 6.15 6.40
N HIS A 118 5.01 5.48 6.34
CA HIS A 118 4.15 5.16 7.48
C HIS A 118 4.00 3.64 7.59
N LEU A 119 4.78 3.03 8.50
CA LEU A 119 4.66 1.62 8.85
C LEU A 119 3.92 1.50 10.17
N VAL A 120 2.68 1.09 10.10
CA VAL A 120 1.70 1.12 11.20
C VAL A 120 1.07 -0.25 11.45
N LEU A 121 0.23 -0.38 12.45
CA LEU A 121 -0.66 -1.53 12.55
C LEU A 121 -1.78 -1.41 11.50
N ARG A 122 -2.29 -2.55 10.99
CA ARG A 122 -3.34 -2.54 9.96
C ARG A 122 -4.53 -1.64 10.33
N ALA A 123 -5.03 -1.75 11.57
CA ALA A 123 -6.17 -0.97 12.04
C ALA A 123 -5.91 0.54 12.13
N ASP A 124 -4.65 0.95 12.16
CA ASP A 124 -4.27 2.36 12.25
C ASP A 124 -4.20 3.05 10.87
N LYS A 125 -4.24 2.30 9.76
CA LYS A 125 -4.21 2.88 8.41
C LYS A 125 -5.30 3.94 8.23
N GLN A 126 -6.53 3.66 8.65
CA GLN A 126 -7.68 4.56 8.49
C GLN A 126 -7.53 5.94 9.18
N LYS A 127 -6.59 6.08 10.11
CA LYS A 127 -6.31 7.37 10.77
C LYS A 127 -5.72 8.41 9.81
N PHE A 128 -5.20 7.98 8.67
CA PHE A 128 -4.64 8.84 7.62
C PHE A 128 -5.65 9.23 6.54
N ALA A 129 -6.90 8.75 6.64
CA ALA A 129 -7.92 8.98 5.61
C ALA A 129 -8.25 10.47 5.43
N MET A 130 -8.23 11.23 6.53
CA MET A 130 -8.46 12.68 6.53
C MET A 130 -7.33 13.38 7.29
N ILE A 131 -6.73 14.40 6.69
CA ILE A 131 -5.75 15.27 7.34
C ILE A 131 -6.14 16.72 7.06
N ASN A 132 -6.26 17.53 8.11
CA ASN A 132 -6.67 18.94 8.01
C ASN A 132 -8.00 19.12 7.23
N ASN A 133 -8.98 18.26 7.47
CA ASN A 133 -10.28 18.21 6.79
C ASN A 133 -10.20 17.97 5.27
N LYS A 134 -9.05 17.52 4.76
CA LYS A 134 -8.89 17.13 3.35
C LYS A 134 -8.85 15.61 3.23
N PRO A 135 -9.62 15.00 2.31
CA PRO A 135 -9.58 13.57 2.05
C PRO A 135 -8.25 13.19 1.39
N ASN A 136 -7.66 12.09 1.86
CA ASN A 136 -6.51 11.46 1.23
C ASN A 136 -6.95 10.24 0.42
N LEU A 137 -6.11 9.80 -0.51
CA LEU A 137 -6.36 8.65 -1.37
C LEU A 137 -5.53 7.45 -0.92
N LEU A 138 -6.16 6.28 -0.74
CA LEU A 138 -5.49 5.01 -0.44
C LEU A 138 -5.53 4.07 -1.64
N ILE A 139 -4.39 3.50 -2.00
CA ILE A 139 -4.24 2.36 -2.92
C ILE A 139 -3.89 1.13 -2.09
N ASP A 140 -4.77 0.14 -2.01
CA ASP A 140 -4.60 -1.05 -1.17
C ASP A 140 -5.32 -2.25 -1.83
N ASP A 141 -4.74 -3.45 -1.76
CA ASP A 141 -5.33 -4.67 -2.31
C ASP A 141 -6.39 -5.29 -1.38
N TYR A 142 -6.36 -4.94 -0.10
CA TYR A 142 -7.27 -5.50 0.88
C TYR A 142 -8.54 -4.66 1.02
N ILE A 143 -9.64 -5.16 0.46
CA ILE A 143 -10.94 -4.45 0.41
C ILE A 143 -11.43 -3.94 1.78
N LYS A 144 -11.08 -4.61 2.88
CA LYS A 144 -11.44 -4.16 4.22
C LYS A 144 -10.74 -2.86 4.58
N ASN A 145 -9.46 -2.68 4.20
CA ASN A 145 -8.73 -1.43 4.41
C ASN A 145 -9.40 -0.29 3.62
N ILE A 146 -9.81 -0.54 2.38
CA ILE A 146 -10.52 0.44 1.55
C ILE A 146 -11.83 0.88 2.21
N LYS A 147 -12.67 -0.09 2.65
CA LYS A 147 -13.94 0.22 3.32
C LYS A 147 -13.76 1.01 4.63
N GLU A 148 -12.78 0.65 5.45
CA GLU A 148 -12.46 1.36 6.68
C GLU A 148 -11.95 2.79 6.41
N TRP A 149 -11.16 2.96 5.34
CA TRP A 149 -10.66 4.25 4.88
C TRP A 149 -11.79 5.18 4.40
N GLU A 150 -12.67 4.67 3.54
CA GLU A 150 -13.83 5.40 3.02
C GLU A 150 -14.81 5.76 4.13
N ALA A 151 -15.02 4.88 5.12
CA ALA A 151 -15.84 5.16 6.31
C ALA A 151 -15.28 6.31 7.16
N LYS A 152 -14.00 6.68 6.97
CA LYS A 152 -13.34 7.83 7.60
C LYS A 152 -13.27 9.06 6.69
N GLY A 153 -13.95 9.05 5.54
CA GLY A 153 -14.02 10.17 4.61
C GLY A 153 -12.90 10.22 3.57
N GLY A 154 -12.01 9.24 3.52
CA GLY A 154 -10.97 9.14 2.49
C GLY A 154 -11.47 8.57 1.17
N ILE A 155 -10.64 8.66 0.13
CA ILE A 155 -10.90 8.12 -1.20
C ILE A 155 -10.16 6.78 -1.33
N GLY A 156 -10.86 5.69 -1.65
CA GLY A 156 -10.28 4.36 -1.75
C GLY A 156 -10.13 3.89 -3.20
N ILE A 157 -8.96 3.37 -3.57
CA ILE A 157 -8.75 2.59 -4.80
C ILE A 157 -8.41 1.16 -4.41
N HIS A 158 -9.37 0.24 -4.62
CA HIS A 158 -9.11 -1.20 -4.46
C HIS A 158 -8.20 -1.68 -5.59
N HIS A 159 -6.94 -1.93 -5.23
CA HIS A 159 -5.92 -2.41 -6.17
C HIS A 159 -6.17 -3.86 -6.56
N THR A 160 -6.49 -4.08 -7.83
CA THR A 160 -6.64 -5.43 -8.41
C THR A 160 -5.68 -5.66 -9.56
N SER A 161 -5.22 -4.59 -10.20
CA SER A 161 -4.18 -4.61 -11.23
C SER A 161 -3.60 -3.21 -11.42
N VAL A 162 -2.35 -3.14 -11.89
CA VAL A 162 -1.68 -1.87 -12.18
C VAL A 162 -2.42 -1.03 -13.25
N PRO A 163 -2.86 -1.61 -14.38
CA PRO A 163 -3.60 -0.82 -15.38
C PRO A 163 -4.89 -0.21 -14.82
N LYS A 164 -5.67 -0.99 -14.04
CA LYS A 164 -6.90 -0.48 -13.42
C LYS A 164 -6.59 0.67 -12.46
N THR A 165 -5.65 0.50 -11.56
CA THR A 165 -5.26 1.54 -10.59
C THR A 165 -4.81 2.83 -11.27
N ILE A 166 -3.98 2.73 -12.33
CA ILE A 166 -3.55 3.91 -13.08
C ILE A 166 -4.76 4.59 -13.78
N ASN A 167 -5.70 3.82 -14.33
CA ASN A 167 -6.90 4.38 -14.94
C ASN A 167 -7.80 5.09 -13.91
N ASP A 168 -7.97 4.50 -12.72
CA ASP A 168 -8.74 5.12 -11.64
C ASP A 168 -8.07 6.43 -11.17
N LEU A 169 -6.75 6.44 -11.01
CA LEU A 169 -5.99 7.65 -10.71
C LEU A 169 -6.17 8.75 -11.77
N LYS A 170 -6.13 8.37 -13.06
CA LYS A 170 -6.35 9.34 -14.16
C LYS A 170 -7.75 9.94 -14.16
N ARG A 171 -8.78 9.15 -13.80
CA ARG A 171 -10.15 9.65 -13.63
C ARG A 171 -10.26 10.67 -12.47
N LEU A 172 -9.40 10.55 -11.46
CA LEU A 172 -9.28 11.49 -10.35
C LEU A 172 -8.40 12.71 -10.66
N GLY A 173 -7.93 12.87 -11.91
CA GLY A 173 -7.17 14.03 -12.36
C GLY A 173 -5.63 13.87 -12.34
N PHE A 174 -5.09 12.75 -11.89
CA PHE A 174 -3.65 12.47 -11.98
C PHE A 174 -3.23 12.20 -13.44
N LYS A 175 -2.07 12.77 -13.88
CA LYS A 175 -1.59 12.72 -15.28
C LYS A 175 -0.19 12.16 -15.42
#